data_f95a14bfa5f9cabfcf75975ea7cd83e3
#
_entry.id   f95a14bfa5f9cabfcf75975ea7cd83e3
#
_cell.length_a   1.000
_cell.length_b   1.000
_cell.length_c   1.000
_cell.angle_alpha   90.00
_cell.angle_beta   90.00
_cell.angle_gamma   90.00
#
_symmetry.space_group_name_H-M   'P 1'
#
loop_
_entity.id
_entity.type
_entity.pdbx_description
1 polymer ?
#
loop_
_entity_poly.entity_id
_entity_poly.type
_entity_poly.pdbx_seq_one_letter_code
_entity_poly.pdbx_strand_id
1 'polypeptide(L)'
;AKVVETVAAADWLGLPINWNRTVFHLFNMDVDTGMLLSAVFTIVPLSLATMVEHIGDVCAISSTVGKNYVADPGLHRTLLGDGLATTLAALFGAPANTTYGENTGVLALSKVYDPRVIRIAACFAIVFSFCPKFAALITAMPTATIGGVSLILYGMISAVGVRNVVENKVDFTNSRNVIVAALILVLAIGINYSVGSIQIGIVSLSGLAVASLVGIAVNAILPGKDYEFGVDEQGDTSVNFIIR
;
A
#
# COMPACT_ATOMS: atom_id res chain seq x y z
N ALA A 1 -17.54 -9.48 -28.30
CA ALA A 1 -16.75 -10.39 -29.16
C ALA A 1 -15.33 -10.56 -28.58
N LYS A 2 -14.54 -9.48 -28.44
CA LYS A 2 -13.12 -9.53 -28.01
C LYS A 2 -12.90 -10.21 -26.64
N VAL A 3 -13.75 -9.92 -25.65
CA VAL A 3 -13.66 -10.51 -24.29
C VAL A 3 -13.83 -12.03 -24.34
N VAL A 4 -14.86 -12.51 -25.08
CA VAL A 4 -15.15 -13.93 -25.22
C VAL A 4 -14.01 -14.66 -25.93
N GLU A 5 -13.44 -14.04 -26.95
CA GLU A 5 -12.33 -14.59 -27.74
C GLU A 5 -11.06 -14.70 -26.87
N THR A 6 -10.70 -13.65 -26.12
CA THR A 6 -9.53 -13.66 -25.22
C THR A 6 -9.66 -14.73 -24.14
N VAL A 7 -10.84 -14.86 -23.54
CA VAL A 7 -11.10 -15.87 -22.49
C VAL A 7 -11.15 -17.29 -23.09
N ALA A 8 -11.71 -17.46 -24.30
CA ALA A 8 -11.75 -18.75 -24.95
C ALA A 8 -10.36 -19.28 -25.34
N ALA A 9 -9.47 -18.38 -25.77
CA ALA A 9 -8.11 -18.71 -26.16
C ALA A 9 -7.18 -19.06 -24.99
N ALA A 10 -7.52 -18.69 -23.78
CA ALA A 10 -6.69 -18.95 -22.60
C ALA A 10 -6.88 -20.40 -22.09
N ASP A 11 -5.79 -20.98 -21.58
CA ASP A 11 -5.77 -22.31 -21.01
C ASP A 11 -6.48 -22.35 -19.64
N TRP A 12 -6.98 -23.54 -19.26
CA TRP A 12 -7.58 -23.76 -17.97
C TRP A 12 -6.56 -23.89 -16.83
N LEU A 13 -5.38 -24.46 -17.12
CA LEU A 13 -4.31 -24.69 -16.16
C LEU A 13 -3.00 -24.15 -16.73
N GLY A 14 -2.26 -23.43 -15.90
CA GLY A 14 -0.95 -22.90 -16.24
C GLY A 14 -0.16 -22.53 -14.99
N LEU A 15 1.16 -22.50 -15.11
CA LEU A 15 2.01 -22.02 -14.03
C LEU A 15 2.05 -20.49 -14.03
N PRO A 16 1.75 -19.84 -12.88
CA PRO A 16 1.76 -18.37 -12.80
C PRO A 16 3.18 -17.78 -12.70
N ILE A 17 4.20 -18.54 -13.05
CA ILE A 17 5.62 -18.17 -12.91
C ILE A 17 6.25 -18.05 -14.28
N ASN A 18 6.83 -16.87 -14.54
CA ASN A 18 7.69 -16.69 -15.71
C ASN A 18 9.16 -16.79 -15.27
N TRP A 19 9.81 -17.89 -15.56
CA TRP A 19 11.19 -18.18 -15.16
C TRP A 19 12.18 -17.09 -15.57
N ASN A 20 11.98 -16.46 -16.73
CA ASN A 20 12.83 -15.39 -17.22
C ASN A 20 12.75 -14.09 -16.42
N ARG A 21 11.76 -13.96 -15.52
CA ARG A 21 11.57 -12.81 -14.65
C ARG A 21 11.91 -13.10 -13.17
N THR A 22 12.22 -14.35 -12.86
CA THR A 22 12.59 -14.73 -11.48
C THR A 22 14.00 -14.27 -11.15
N VAL A 23 14.27 -14.03 -9.88
CA VAL A 23 15.62 -13.73 -9.38
C VAL A 23 16.60 -14.86 -9.73
N PHE A 24 16.14 -16.11 -9.84
CA PHE A 24 16.97 -17.26 -10.22
C PHE A 24 17.53 -17.15 -11.64
N HIS A 25 16.86 -16.42 -12.53
CA HIS A 25 17.38 -16.17 -13.89
C HIS A 25 18.54 -15.18 -13.91
N LEU A 26 18.61 -14.27 -12.93
CA LEU A 26 19.71 -13.30 -12.82
C LEU A 26 21.07 -13.96 -12.64
N PHE A 27 21.13 -15.15 -12.05
CA PHE A 27 22.38 -15.91 -11.91
C PHE A 27 22.94 -16.44 -13.23
N ASN A 28 22.12 -16.45 -14.28
CA ASN A 28 22.49 -16.89 -15.62
C ASN A 28 22.68 -15.74 -16.61
N MET A 29 22.57 -14.49 -16.13
CA MET A 29 22.75 -13.28 -16.96
C MET A 29 23.96 -12.49 -16.50
N ASP A 30 24.63 -11.86 -17.44
CA ASP A 30 25.61 -10.81 -17.14
C ASP A 30 24.86 -9.58 -16.66
N VAL A 31 24.75 -9.42 -15.34
CA VAL A 31 24.04 -8.30 -14.72
C VAL A 31 24.99 -7.11 -14.62
N ASP A 32 24.62 -5.99 -15.24
CA ASP A 32 25.33 -4.74 -15.04
C ASP A 32 25.19 -4.27 -13.57
N THR A 33 26.32 -4.27 -12.87
CA THR A 33 26.42 -3.86 -11.48
C THR A 33 25.93 -2.42 -11.27
N GLY A 34 26.16 -1.54 -12.25
CA GLY A 34 25.68 -0.15 -12.21
C GLY A 34 24.16 -0.07 -12.22
N MET A 35 23.51 -0.85 -13.07
CA MET A 35 22.05 -0.94 -13.14
C MET A 35 21.48 -1.53 -11.86
N LEU A 36 22.09 -2.57 -11.29
CA LEU A 36 21.64 -3.17 -10.03
C LEU A 36 21.73 -2.17 -8.86
N LEU A 37 22.86 -1.47 -8.73
CA LEU A 37 23.03 -0.45 -7.69
C LEU A 37 22.00 0.70 -7.85
N SER A 38 21.80 1.16 -9.08
CA SER A 38 20.79 2.19 -9.37
C SER A 38 19.38 1.76 -8.93
N ALA A 39 19.00 0.51 -9.23
CA ALA A 39 17.72 -0.06 -8.82
C ALA A 39 17.59 -0.12 -7.28
N VAL A 40 18.62 -0.58 -6.58
CA VAL A 40 18.64 -0.64 -5.11
C VAL A 40 18.51 0.76 -4.50
N PHE A 41 19.31 1.73 -4.97
CA PHE A 41 19.25 3.10 -4.47
C PHE A 41 17.93 3.82 -4.78
N THR A 42 17.20 3.37 -5.80
CA THR A 42 15.86 3.88 -6.10
C THR A 42 14.78 3.24 -5.21
N ILE A 43 14.85 1.92 -5.00
CA ILE A 43 13.78 1.18 -4.30
C ILE A 43 13.90 1.32 -2.78
N VAL A 44 15.11 1.36 -2.21
CA VAL A 44 15.29 1.43 -0.75
C VAL A 44 14.64 2.68 -0.14
N PRO A 45 14.83 3.91 -0.66
CA PRO A 45 14.10 5.06 -0.14
C PRO A 45 12.59 4.98 -0.32
N LEU A 46 12.12 4.36 -1.42
CA LEU A 46 10.70 4.17 -1.68
C LEU A 46 10.04 3.25 -0.63
N SER A 47 10.77 2.29 -0.07
CA SER A 47 10.26 1.41 0.99
C SER A 47 9.82 2.17 2.25
N LEU A 48 10.39 3.33 2.54
CA LEU A 48 9.94 4.18 3.64
C LEU A 48 8.53 4.72 3.41
N ALA A 49 8.19 5.04 2.17
CA ALA A 49 6.84 5.48 1.82
C ALA A 49 5.82 4.36 2.02
N THR A 50 6.13 3.15 1.57
CA THR A 50 5.24 1.98 1.75
C THR A 50 5.11 1.57 3.22
N MET A 51 6.14 1.74 4.04
CA MET A 51 6.04 1.53 5.50
C MET A 51 5.06 2.52 6.15
N VAL A 52 5.11 3.79 5.76
CA VAL A 52 4.17 4.81 6.28
C VAL A 52 2.75 4.53 5.82
N GLU A 53 2.57 4.14 4.56
CA GLU A 53 1.29 3.70 4.01
C GLU A 53 0.74 2.52 4.80
N HIS A 54 1.53 1.47 5.02
CA HIS A 54 1.16 0.31 5.82
C HIS A 54 0.69 0.68 7.23
N ILE A 55 1.40 1.60 7.91
CA ILE A 55 1.00 2.09 9.24
C ILE A 55 -0.38 2.76 9.16
N GLY A 56 -0.60 3.60 8.16
CA GLY A 56 -1.89 4.25 7.92
C GLY A 56 -3.02 3.24 7.69
N ASP A 57 -2.78 2.23 6.87
CA ASP A 57 -3.76 1.17 6.58
C ASP A 57 -4.06 0.30 7.80
N VAL A 58 -3.05 -0.03 8.63
CA VAL A 58 -3.27 -0.76 9.88
C VAL A 58 -4.10 0.08 10.87
N CYS A 59 -3.88 1.39 10.93
CA CYS A 59 -4.73 2.29 11.72
C CYS A 59 -6.17 2.33 11.18
N ALA A 60 -6.32 2.44 9.85
CA ALA A 60 -7.62 2.49 9.19
C ALA A 60 -8.44 1.21 9.41
N ILE A 61 -7.82 0.04 9.23
CA ILE A 61 -8.49 -1.24 9.45
C ILE A 61 -8.79 -1.46 10.94
N SER A 62 -7.90 -1.04 11.83
CA SER A 62 -8.10 -1.08 13.28
C SER A 62 -9.35 -0.30 13.69
N SER A 63 -9.48 0.92 13.19
CA SER A 63 -10.65 1.77 13.38
C SER A 63 -11.92 1.15 12.82
N THR A 64 -11.86 0.59 11.61
CA THR A 64 -13.00 -0.03 10.93
C THR A 64 -13.50 -1.27 11.66
N VAL A 65 -12.59 -2.10 12.19
CA VAL A 65 -12.91 -3.35 12.89
C VAL A 65 -13.20 -3.13 14.38
N GLY A 66 -12.75 -2.01 14.95
CA GLY A 66 -12.84 -1.72 16.38
C GLY A 66 -11.87 -2.53 17.24
N LYS A 67 -10.68 -2.89 16.66
CA LYS A 67 -9.61 -3.61 17.36
C LYS A 67 -8.29 -2.91 17.12
N ASN A 68 -7.45 -2.84 18.15
CA ASN A 68 -6.14 -2.21 18.03
C ASN A 68 -5.07 -3.17 17.47
N TYR A 69 -4.97 -3.25 16.16
CA TYR A 69 -3.96 -4.08 15.48
C TYR A 69 -2.55 -3.46 15.50
N VAL A 70 -2.45 -2.20 15.86
CA VAL A 70 -1.16 -1.52 16.06
C VAL A 70 -0.46 -2.06 17.30
N ALA A 71 -1.23 -2.38 18.37
CA ALA A 71 -0.73 -2.98 19.60
C ALA A 71 -0.66 -4.52 19.52
N ASP A 72 -1.72 -5.18 19.05
CA ASP A 72 -1.81 -6.64 18.93
C ASP A 72 -2.39 -7.01 17.56
N PRO A 73 -1.62 -7.69 16.69
CA PRO A 73 -0.31 -8.36 16.87
C PRO A 73 0.91 -7.43 16.87
N GLY A 74 0.73 -6.13 16.66
CA GLY A 74 1.79 -5.13 16.68
C GLY A 74 2.36 -4.82 15.29
N LEU A 75 2.71 -3.56 15.07
CA LEU A 75 3.24 -3.07 13.77
C LEU A 75 4.49 -3.82 13.31
N HIS A 76 5.35 -4.24 14.23
CA HIS A 76 6.56 -5.00 13.88
C HIS A 76 6.23 -6.33 13.19
N ARG A 77 5.13 -7.01 13.56
CA ARG A 77 4.72 -8.27 12.93
C ARG A 77 4.01 -8.03 11.60
N THR A 78 3.18 -6.99 11.53
CA THR A 78 2.47 -6.69 10.28
C THR A 78 3.43 -6.19 9.20
N LEU A 79 4.37 -5.30 9.55
CA LEU A 79 5.45 -4.85 8.65
C LEU A 79 6.37 -6.00 8.21
N LEU A 80 6.71 -6.91 9.13
CA LEU A 80 7.52 -8.08 8.77
C LEU A 80 6.76 -8.98 7.79
N GLY A 81 5.46 -9.18 8.00
CA GLY A 81 4.61 -9.97 7.11
C GLY A 81 4.53 -9.37 5.71
N ASP A 82 4.32 -8.07 5.61
CA ASP A 82 4.28 -7.32 4.34
C ASP A 82 5.64 -7.38 3.60
N GLY A 83 6.74 -7.14 4.33
CA GLY A 83 8.09 -7.24 3.77
C GLY A 83 8.46 -8.64 3.29
N LEU A 84 8.08 -9.69 4.02
CA LEU A 84 8.29 -11.08 3.59
C LEU A 84 7.44 -11.43 2.37
N ALA A 85 6.19 -10.97 2.31
CA ALA A 85 5.32 -11.17 1.16
C ALA A 85 5.91 -10.51 -0.09
N THR A 86 6.40 -9.27 0.02
CA THR A 86 7.08 -8.54 -1.05
C THR A 86 8.36 -9.26 -1.50
N THR A 87 9.16 -9.76 -0.56
CA THR A 87 10.38 -10.52 -0.86
C THR A 87 10.06 -11.81 -1.62
N LEU A 88 9.05 -12.56 -1.18
CA LEU A 88 8.60 -13.77 -1.86
C LEU A 88 8.06 -13.46 -3.27
N ALA A 89 7.25 -12.42 -3.41
CA ALA A 89 6.75 -11.97 -4.70
C ALA A 89 7.90 -11.66 -5.67
N ALA A 90 8.89 -10.90 -5.21
CA ALA A 90 10.07 -10.53 -6.00
C ALA A 90 10.91 -11.74 -6.42
N LEU A 91 11.09 -12.75 -5.55
CA LEU A 91 11.79 -13.99 -5.89
C LEU A 91 11.16 -14.69 -7.11
N PHE A 92 9.86 -14.65 -7.25
CA PHE A 92 9.12 -15.24 -8.36
C PHE A 92 8.89 -14.29 -9.55
N GLY A 93 9.49 -13.10 -9.51
CA GLY A 93 9.41 -12.12 -10.60
C GLY A 93 8.11 -11.33 -10.65
N ALA A 94 7.36 -11.30 -9.56
CA ALA A 94 6.21 -10.42 -9.39
C ALA A 94 6.65 -9.00 -8.97
N PRO A 95 5.82 -7.98 -9.23
CA PRO A 95 6.07 -6.64 -8.73
C PRO A 95 6.05 -6.61 -7.19
N ALA A 96 6.64 -5.55 -6.63
CA ALA A 96 6.57 -5.30 -5.20
C ALA A 96 5.11 -5.28 -4.74
N ASN A 97 4.85 -5.93 -3.63
CA ASN A 97 3.54 -6.03 -3.01
C ASN A 97 3.47 -5.08 -1.81
N THR A 98 2.29 -4.58 -1.49
CA THR A 98 2.04 -3.75 -0.31
C THR A 98 0.62 -3.98 0.20
N THR A 99 0.27 -3.37 1.31
CA THR A 99 -1.09 -3.38 1.87
C THR A 99 -2.05 -2.64 0.93
N TYR A 100 -3.25 -3.18 0.74
CA TYR A 100 -4.28 -2.58 -0.10
C TYR A 100 -5.36 -1.91 0.77
N GLY A 101 -5.27 -0.61 0.93
CA GLY A 101 -6.24 0.21 1.68
C GLY A 101 -7.66 0.11 1.14
N GLU A 102 -7.84 -0.16 -0.16
CA GLU A 102 -9.13 -0.38 -0.82
C GLU A 102 -9.94 -1.51 -0.17
N ASN A 103 -9.26 -2.55 0.28
CA ASN A 103 -9.93 -3.68 0.94
C ASN A 103 -10.56 -3.28 2.27
N THR A 104 -10.05 -2.26 2.95
CA THR A 104 -10.67 -1.70 4.16
C THR A 104 -12.05 -1.12 3.85
N GLY A 105 -12.21 -0.45 2.70
CA GLY A 105 -13.51 0.00 2.21
C GLY A 105 -14.50 -1.15 1.98
N VAL A 106 -14.03 -2.26 1.39
CA VAL A 106 -14.86 -3.45 1.17
C VAL A 106 -15.25 -4.11 2.50
N LEU A 107 -14.33 -4.16 3.48
CA LEU A 107 -14.63 -4.66 4.82
C LEU A 107 -15.69 -3.80 5.53
N ALA A 108 -15.60 -2.48 5.41
CA ALA A 108 -16.56 -1.55 5.98
C ALA A 108 -17.97 -1.73 5.38
N LEU A 109 -18.06 -2.00 4.08
CA LEU A 109 -19.32 -2.24 3.38
C LEU A 109 -19.92 -3.62 3.72
N SER A 110 -19.10 -4.67 3.69
CA SER A 110 -19.55 -6.05 3.95
C SER A 110 -19.79 -6.34 5.43
N LYS A 111 -19.16 -5.57 6.33
CA LYS A 111 -19.13 -5.79 7.79
C LYS A 111 -18.60 -7.18 8.19
N VAL A 112 -17.77 -7.79 7.35
CA VAL A 112 -17.14 -9.08 7.60
C VAL A 112 -15.72 -8.84 8.10
N TYR A 113 -15.49 -8.93 9.39
CA TYR A 113 -14.23 -8.56 10.04
C TYR A 113 -13.40 -9.76 10.54
N ASP A 114 -13.82 -10.99 10.23
CA ASP A 114 -13.06 -12.19 10.65
C ASP A 114 -11.80 -12.37 9.77
N PRO A 115 -10.59 -12.34 10.33
CA PRO A 115 -9.34 -12.56 9.58
C PRO A 115 -9.27 -13.92 8.86
N ARG A 116 -10.07 -14.90 9.26
CA ARG A 116 -10.15 -16.20 8.58
C ARG A 116 -10.68 -16.07 7.16
N VAL A 117 -11.65 -15.15 6.96
CA VAL A 117 -12.21 -14.89 5.62
C VAL A 117 -11.14 -14.38 4.68
N ILE A 118 -10.30 -13.45 5.16
CA ILE A 118 -9.19 -12.89 4.37
C ILE A 118 -8.14 -13.95 4.04
N ARG A 119 -7.82 -14.85 5.00
CA ARG A 119 -6.91 -15.98 4.74
C ARG A 119 -7.47 -16.96 3.71
N ILE A 120 -8.76 -17.26 3.78
CA ILE A 120 -9.43 -18.11 2.79
C ILE A 120 -9.43 -17.43 1.41
N ALA A 121 -9.70 -16.12 1.35
CA ALA A 121 -9.62 -15.34 0.11
C ALA A 121 -8.22 -15.40 -0.51
N ALA A 122 -7.16 -15.27 0.32
CA ALA A 122 -5.78 -15.43 -0.14
C ALA A 122 -5.50 -16.84 -0.72
N CYS A 123 -6.01 -17.88 -0.08
CA CYS A 123 -5.93 -19.25 -0.61
C CYS A 123 -6.63 -19.37 -1.97
N PHE A 124 -7.81 -18.81 -2.13
CA PHE A 124 -8.50 -18.77 -3.41
C PHE A 124 -7.71 -17.99 -4.48
N ALA A 125 -7.10 -16.86 -4.11
CA ALA A 125 -6.26 -16.11 -5.03
C ALA A 125 -5.08 -16.93 -5.54
N ILE A 126 -4.43 -17.72 -4.66
CA ILE A 126 -3.37 -18.64 -5.04
C ILE A 126 -3.90 -19.73 -6.00
N VAL A 127 -5.04 -20.33 -5.71
CA VAL A 127 -5.64 -21.33 -6.59
C VAL A 127 -5.99 -20.73 -7.96
N PHE A 128 -6.60 -19.57 -7.99
CA PHE A 128 -6.96 -18.88 -9.24
C PHE A 128 -5.74 -18.43 -10.05
N SER A 129 -4.59 -18.23 -9.42
CA SER A 129 -3.36 -17.88 -10.13
C SER A 129 -2.90 -18.99 -11.10
N PHE A 130 -3.26 -20.24 -10.83
CA PHE A 130 -3.00 -21.38 -11.73
C PHE A 130 -4.02 -21.50 -12.86
N CYS A 131 -4.99 -20.59 -12.95
CA CYS A 131 -6.00 -20.59 -13.99
C CYS A 131 -5.80 -19.38 -14.94
N PRO A 132 -5.05 -19.48 -16.05
CA PRO A 132 -4.86 -18.40 -17.01
C PRO A 132 -6.19 -17.84 -17.55
N LYS A 133 -7.20 -18.65 -17.62
CA LYS A 133 -8.55 -18.25 -18.04
C LYS A 133 -9.17 -17.21 -17.11
N PHE A 134 -8.93 -17.34 -15.80
CA PHE A 134 -9.36 -16.35 -14.81
C PHE A 134 -8.59 -15.03 -14.97
N ALA A 135 -7.28 -15.10 -15.19
CA ALA A 135 -6.47 -13.92 -15.49
C ALA A 135 -6.91 -13.23 -16.79
N ALA A 136 -7.22 -14.01 -17.84
CA ALA A 136 -7.73 -13.51 -19.09
C ALA A 136 -9.08 -12.79 -18.93
N LEU A 137 -9.96 -13.29 -18.06
CA LEU A 137 -11.24 -12.64 -17.75
C LEU A 137 -11.02 -11.26 -17.13
N ILE A 138 -10.10 -11.15 -16.15
CA ILE A 138 -9.76 -9.87 -15.51
C ILE A 138 -9.14 -8.90 -16.53
N THR A 139 -8.17 -9.37 -17.32
CA THR A 139 -7.47 -8.54 -18.30
C THR A 139 -8.38 -8.09 -19.46
N ALA A 140 -9.40 -8.87 -19.78
CA ALA A 140 -10.35 -8.57 -20.84
C ALA A 140 -11.45 -7.58 -20.41
N MET A 141 -11.49 -7.16 -19.13
CA MET A 141 -12.45 -6.17 -18.68
C MET A 141 -12.29 -4.85 -19.44
N PRO A 142 -13.40 -4.22 -19.89
CA PRO A 142 -13.35 -2.91 -20.54
C PRO A 142 -12.73 -1.85 -19.63
N THR A 143 -11.88 -1.01 -20.19
CA THR A 143 -11.23 0.10 -19.45
C THR A 143 -12.24 1.04 -18.79
N ALA A 144 -13.39 1.27 -19.43
CA ALA A 144 -14.45 2.08 -18.84
C ALA A 144 -15.00 1.47 -17.53
N THR A 145 -15.15 0.13 -17.48
CA THR A 145 -15.60 -0.57 -16.27
C THR A 145 -14.55 -0.47 -15.17
N ILE A 146 -13.28 -0.73 -15.52
CA ILE A 146 -12.15 -0.59 -14.59
C ILE A 146 -12.07 0.85 -14.07
N GLY A 147 -12.16 1.85 -14.94
CA GLY A 147 -12.15 3.26 -14.55
C GLY A 147 -13.29 3.65 -13.60
N GLY A 148 -14.51 3.16 -13.86
CA GLY A 148 -15.65 3.40 -12.97
C GLY A 148 -15.47 2.77 -11.58
N VAL A 149 -15.01 1.53 -11.52
CA VAL A 149 -14.70 0.86 -10.24
C VAL A 149 -13.56 1.56 -9.50
N SER A 150 -12.49 1.92 -10.20
CA SER A 150 -11.35 2.63 -9.62
C SER A 150 -11.76 3.98 -9.02
N LEU A 151 -12.65 4.72 -9.67
CA LEU A 151 -13.16 5.99 -9.15
C LEU A 151 -13.84 5.82 -7.78
N ILE A 152 -14.68 4.78 -7.66
CA ILE A 152 -15.35 4.46 -6.39
C ILE A 152 -14.32 4.04 -5.33
N LEU A 153 -13.36 3.17 -5.70
CA LEU A 153 -12.32 2.69 -4.79
C LEU A 153 -11.45 3.85 -4.27
N TYR A 154 -10.98 4.73 -5.14
CA TYR A 154 -10.20 5.91 -4.73
C TYR A 154 -11.00 6.88 -3.87
N GLY A 155 -12.29 7.02 -4.13
CA GLY A 155 -13.20 7.76 -3.26
C GLY A 155 -13.28 7.17 -1.85
N MET A 156 -13.37 5.83 -1.75
CA MET A 156 -13.38 5.13 -0.45
C MET A 156 -12.04 5.29 0.30
N ILE A 157 -10.89 5.16 -0.39
CA ILE A 157 -9.58 5.38 0.21
C ILE A 157 -9.48 6.80 0.78
N SER A 158 -9.89 7.79 -0.01
CA SER A 158 -9.91 9.19 0.43
C SER A 158 -10.80 9.40 1.66
N ALA A 159 -11.98 8.78 1.67
CA ALA A 159 -12.89 8.83 2.81
C ALA A 159 -12.30 8.18 4.08
N VAL A 160 -11.58 7.06 3.93
CA VAL A 160 -10.85 6.42 5.05
C VAL A 160 -9.72 7.31 5.56
N GLY A 161 -8.97 7.97 4.67
CA GLY A 161 -7.95 8.96 5.06
C GLY A 161 -8.53 10.12 5.87
N VAL A 162 -9.62 10.71 5.40
CA VAL A 162 -10.35 11.76 6.14
C VAL A 162 -10.87 11.25 7.48
N ARG A 163 -11.45 10.05 7.50
CA ARG A 163 -11.93 9.41 8.72
C ARG A 163 -10.82 9.25 9.75
N ASN A 164 -9.63 8.79 9.37
CA ASN A 164 -8.47 8.68 10.26
C ASN A 164 -8.12 10.00 10.92
N VAL A 165 -8.09 11.10 10.14
CA VAL A 165 -7.82 12.44 10.65
C VAL A 165 -8.86 12.87 11.68
N VAL A 166 -10.15 12.62 11.39
CA VAL A 166 -11.27 13.00 12.27
C VAL A 166 -11.30 12.16 13.56
N GLU A 167 -11.10 10.84 13.44
CA GLU A 167 -11.13 9.94 14.61
C GLU A 167 -9.96 10.20 15.56
N ASN A 168 -8.79 10.53 15.02
CA ASN A 168 -7.62 10.93 15.82
C ASN A 168 -7.71 12.38 16.33
N LYS A 169 -8.82 13.09 16.07
CA LYS A 169 -9.06 14.46 16.53
C LYS A 169 -7.90 15.42 16.21
N VAL A 170 -7.31 15.26 15.02
CA VAL A 170 -6.21 16.14 14.58
C VAL A 170 -6.70 17.56 14.55
N ASP A 171 -6.12 18.41 15.39
CA ASP A 171 -6.48 19.81 15.47
C ASP A 171 -5.84 20.63 14.35
N PHE A 172 -6.62 20.98 13.34
CA PHE A 172 -6.20 21.85 12.24
C PHE A 172 -6.24 23.35 12.57
N THR A 173 -6.62 23.74 13.79
CA THR A 173 -6.38 25.11 14.27
C THR A 173 -4.92 25.31 14.65
N ASN A 174 -4.21 24.21 14.94
CA ASN A 174 -2.77 24.22 15.15
C ASN A 174 -2.03 24.37 13.81
N SER A 175 -1.32 25.49 13.65
CA SER A 175 -0.57 25.82 12.43
C SER A 175 0.44 24.75 12.04
N ARG A 176 1.02 24.04 13.01
CA ARG A 176 1.93 22.92 12.77
C ARG A 176 1.26 21.79 11.97
N ASN A 177 0.09 21.35 12.42
CA ASN A 177 -0.65 20.25 11.80
C ASN A 177 -1.10 20.65 10.38
N VAL A 178 -1.52 21.91 10.20
CA VAL A 178 -1.86 22.45 8.88
C VAL A 178 -0.66 22.45 7.94
N ILE A 179 0.51 22.90 8.39
CA ILE A 179 1.73 22.96 7.57
C ILE A 179 2.15 21.55 7.15
N VAL A 180 2.18 20.59 8.08
CA VAL A 180 2.56 19.19 7.79
C VAL A 180 1.60 18.59 6.77
N ALA A 181 0.29 18.69 7.00
CA ALA A 181 -0.73 18.14 6.10
C ALA A 181 -0.69 18.81 4.72
N ALA A 182 -0.57 20.12 4.66
CA ALA A 182 -0.48 20.87 3.40
C ALA A 182 0.74 20.45 2.58
N LEU A 183 1.91 20.33 3.21
CA LEU A 183 3.13 19.91 2.52
C LEU A 183 3.00 18.49 1.97
N ILE A 184 2.48 17.54 2.76
CA ILE A 184 2.27 16.17 2.30
C ILE A 184 1.35 16.13 1.09
N LEU A 185 0.18 16.77 1.17
CA LEU A 185 -0.81 16.77 0.08
C LEU A 185 -0.30 17.47 -1.18
N VAL A 186 0.29 18.66 -1.02
CA VAL A 186 0.78 19.46 -2.16
C VAL A 186 1.95 18.75 -2.85
N LEU A 187 2.89 18.19 -2.11
CA LEU A 187 4.03 17.49 -2.69
C LEU A 187 3.61 16.18 -3.35
N ALA A 188 2.74 15.39 -2.72
CA ALA A 188 2.27 14.13 -3.29
C ALA A 188 1.56 14.34 -4.64
N ILE A 189 0.64 15.30 -4.70
CA ILE A 189 -0.13 15.60 -5.91
C ILE A 189 0.70 16.42 -6.90
N GLY A 190 1.33 17.49 -6.42
CA GLY A 190 2.03 18.47 -7.26
C GLY A 190 3.20 17.86 -8.04
N ILE A 191 4.04 17.04 -7.39
CA ILE A 191 5.16 16.39 -8.06
C ILE A 191 4.65 15.38 -9.10
N ASN A 192 3.64 14.60 -8.75
CA ASN A 192 3.12 13.58 -9.63
C ASN A 192 2.52 14.16 -10.92
N TYR A 193 1.82 15.31 -10.82
CA TYR A 193 1.21 15.97 -11.96
C TYR A 193 2.14 16.90 -12.74
N SER A 194 3.21 17.43 -12.12
CA SER A 194 4.12 18.38 -12.78
C SER A 194 5.28 17.68 -13.49
N VAL A 195 6.06 16.90 -12.74
CA VAL A 195 7.31 16.28 -13.23
C VAL A 195 7.30 14.75 -13.14
N GLY A 196 6.25 14.15 -12.56
CA GLY A 196 6.11 12.71 -12.34
C GLY A 196 7.04 12.17 -11.25
N SER A 197 8.32 12.53 -11.28
CA SER A 197 9.31 12.15 -10.27
C SER A 197 10.43 13.17 -10.17
N ILE A 198 11.06 13.24 -9.01
CA ILE A 198 12.25 14.07 -8.78
C ILE A 198 13.50 13.18 -8.94
N GLN A 199 14.39 13.57 -9.84
CA GLN A 199 15.67 12.90 -10.04
C GLN A 199 16.72 13.51 -9.12
N ILE A 200 17.33 12.69 -8.25
CA ILE A 200 18.44 13.08 -7.38
C ILE A 200 19.63 12.16 -7.71
N GLY A 201 20.47 12.59 -8.64
CA GLY A 201 21.55 11.75 -9.15
C GLY A 201 21.00 10.51 -9.84
N ILE A 202 21.28 9.33 -9.28
CA ILE A 202 20.83 8.03 -9.83
C ILE A 202 19.46 7.59 -9.26
N VAL A 203 18.92 8.33 -8.29
CA VAL A 203 17.67 7.98 -7.58
C VAL A 203 16.51 8.78 -8.17
N SER A 204 15.41 8.10 -8.50
CA SER A 204 14.16 8.70 -8.94
C SER A 204 13.11 8.56 -7.85
N LEU A 205 12.69 9.66 -7.24
CA LEU A 205 11.69 9.68 -6.18
C LEU A 205 10.32 10.10 -6.72
N SER A 206 9.32 9.27 -6.51
CA SER A 206 7.92 9.63 -6.81
C SER A 206 7.41 10.74 -5.89
N GLY A 207 6.34 11.43 -6.30
CA GLY A 207 5.70 12.45 -5.48
C GLY A 207 5.30 11.94 -4.09
N LEU A 208 4.81 10.70 -3.99
CA LEU A 208 4.46 10.06 -2.72
C LEU A 208 5.70 9.85 -1.82
N ALA A 209 6.81 9.35 -2.38
CA ALA A 209 8.04 9.15 -1.63
C ALA A 209 8.58 10.47 -1.07
N VAL A 210 8.62 11.53 -1.90
CA VAL A 210 9.06 12.87 -1.46
C VAL A 210 8.13 13.43 -0.38
N ALA A 211 6.82 13.33 -0.58
CA ALA A 211 5.83 13.81 0.39
C ALA A 211 5.96 13.11 1.74
N SER A 212 6.17 11.79 1.75
CA SER A 212 6.37 10.99 2.97
C SER A 212 7.64 11.40 3.71
N LEU A 213 8.77 11.50 3.00
CA LEU A 213 10.05 11.88 3.59
C LEU A 213 10.00 13.31 4.15
N VAL A 214 9.45 14.27 3.39
CA VAL A 214 9.31 15.66 3.82
C VAL A 214 8.33 15.76 4.99
N GLY A 215 7.20 15.04 4.93
CA GLY A 215 6.22 15.01 6.02
C GLY A 215 6.81 14.52 7.32
N ILE A 216 7.56 13.41 7.31
CA ILE A 216 8.27 12.89 8.48
C ILE A 216 9.30 13.90 9.00
N ALA A 217 10.13 14.44 8.11
CA ALA A 217 11.18 15.38 8.48
C ALA A 217 10.61 16.67 9.10
N VAL A 218 9.60 17.27 8.45
CA VAL A 218 8.95 18.48 8.94
C VAL A 218 8.21 18.21 10.26
N ASN A 219 7.52 17.07 10.37
CA ASN A 219 6.89 16.66 11.62
C ASN A 219 7.90 16.45 12.77
N ALA A 220 9.11 16.01 12.48
CA ALA A 220 10.16 15.86 13.48
C ALA A 220 10.77 17.20 13.94
N ILE A 221 10.93 18.14 13.00
CA ILE A 221 11.61 19.41 13.22
C ILE A 221 10.69 20.48 13.86
N LEU A 222 9.43 20.54 13.41
CA LEU A 222 8.50 21.58 13.90
C LEU A 222 8.19 21.41 15.39
N PRO A 223 8.28 22.48 16.19
CA PRO A 223 7.88 22.48 17.59
C PRO A 223 6.36 22.41 17.74
N GLY A 224 5.87 22.19 18.97
CA GLY A 224 4.44 22.21 19.30
C GLY A 224 3.74 20.89 19.02
N LYS A 225 4.40 19.77 19.33
CA LYS A 225 3.76 18.44 19.32
C LYS A 225 2.62 18.42 20.35
N ASP A 226 1.45 17.98 19.90
CA ASP A 226 0.21 17.90 20.67
C ASP A 226 -0.12 16.46 21.10
N TYR A 227 0.84 15.54 20.97
CA TYR A 227 0.72 14.14 21.39
C TYR A 227 1.87 13.75 22.32
N GLU A 228 1.56 12.90 23.30
CA GLU A 228 2.51 12.28 24.21
C GLU A 228 2.46 10.76 24.03
N PHE A 229 3.64 10.14 23.86
CA PHE A 229 3.76 8.68 23.79
C PHE A 229 3.75 8.09 25.21
N GLY A 230 3.22 6.88 25.37
CA GLY A 230 3.26 6.14 26.63
C GLY A 230 2.16 6.49 27.62
N VAL A 231 1.14 7.26 27.23
CA VAL A 231 0.02 7.66 28.08
C VAL A 231 -1.18 6.72 27.96
N ASP A 232 -1.20 5.87 26.94
CA ASP A 232 -2.34 5.00 26.65
C ASP A 232 -2.10 3.59 27.24
N GLU A 233 -2.93 3.15 28.21
CA GLU A 233 -2.86 1.82 28.83
C GLU A 233 -3.05 0.66 27.82
N GLN A 234 -3.62 0.93 26.65
CA GLN A 234 -3.86 -0.05 25.58
C GLN A 234 -2.75 -0.11 24.53
N GLY A 235 -1.66 0.58 24.74
CA GLY A 235 -0.53 0.70 23.83
C GLY A 235 -0.44 2.09 23.21
N ASP A 236 0.80 2.44 22.88
CA ASP A 236 1.20 3.74 22.33
C ASP A 236 0.68 3.89 20.91
N THR A 237 -0.59 4.10 20.76
CA THR A 237 -1.24 4.31 19.48
C THR A 237 -1.79 5.71 19.43
N SER A 238 -1.51 6.44 18.37
CA SER A 238 -2.20 7.70 18.05
C SER A 238 -3.71 7.50 17.79
N VAL A 239 -4.21 6.28 17.95
CA VAL A 239 -5.58 5.88 17.70
C VAL A 239 -6.24 5.54 19.04
N ASN A 240 -6.94 6.49 19.62
CA ASN A 240 -7.78 6.27 20.80
C ASN A 240 -9.03 5.49 20.39
N PHE A 241 -8.98 4.16 20.46
CA PHE A 241 -10.17 3.33 20.31
C PHE A 241 -10.98 3.38 21.61
N ILE A 242 -11.94 4.28 21.68
CA ILE A 242 -13.01 4.18 22.67
C ILE A 242 -13.94 3.07 22.18
N ILE A 243 -13.73 1.86 22.69
CA ILE A 243 -14.69 0.76 22.52
C ILE A 243 -15.91 1.15 23.37
N ARG A 244 -17.00 1.53 22.72
CA ARG A 244 -18.33 1.59 23.33
C ARG A 244 -19.07 0.29 23.09
#